data_12a86df58fc3a2ec92cf348e2cda34e4
#
_entry.id   12a86df58fc3a2ec92cf348e2cda34e4
#
_cell.length_a   1.000
_cell.length_b   1.000
_cell.length_c   1.000
_cell.angle_alpha   90.00
_cell.angle_beta   90.00
_cell.angle_gamma   90.00
#
_symmetry.space_group_name_H-M   'P 1'
#
loop_
_entity.id
_entity.type
_entity.pdbx_description
1 polymer ?
#
loop_
_entity_poly.entity_id
_entity_poly.type
_entity_poly.pdbx_seq_one_letter_code
_entity_poly.pdbx_strand_id
1 'polypeptide(L)'
;LPVISASANTTWNELDFSRRVPGTANTDASYNTNGYQLTLTQPLFRWQNYEQYGQSKLAVAQADALFSQAKQDLILRVSQAYFEVLLAQANLETSQMQKTAIGEQLEAAKRNFEVGTATIVDTHEAQSRYDIATSQELGAQNELEIKRQALRLITGKVFENLARLRREVELLRPQPDNM
;
A
#
# COMPACT_ATOMS: atom_id res chain seq x y z
N LEU A 1 -19.26 -32.11 2.03
CA LEU A 1 -19.44 -32.68 0.70
C LEU A 1 -19.09 -34.14 0.73
N PRO A 2 -19.73 -35.01 -0.09
CA PRO A 2 -19.32 -36.39 -0.28
C PRO A 2 -17.93 -36.44 -0.92
N VAL A 3 -17.11 -37.38 -0.49
CA VAL A 3 -15.79 -37.65 -1.05
C VAL A 3 -15.77 -39.04 -1.62
N ILE A 4 -15.41 -39.16 -2.88
CA ILE A 4 -15.20 -40.45 -3.55
C ILE A 4 -13.71 -40.61 -3.76
N SER A 5 -13.15 -41.70 -3.26
CA SER A 5 -11.75 -42.05 -3.49
C SER A 5 -11.67 -43.44 -4.16
N ALA A 6 -10.83 -43.56 -5.16
CA ALA A 6 -10.51 -44.84 -5.79
C ALA A 6 -9.02 -45.12 -5.57
N SER A 7 -8.69 -46.32 -5.18
CA SER A 7 -7.32 -46.78 -5.05
C SER A 7 -7.16 -48.15 -5.72
N ALA A 8 -6.01 -48.35 -6.32
CA ALA A 8 -5.59 -49.61 -6.89
C ALA A 8 -4.19 -49.92 -6.37
N ASN A 9 -3.99 -51.13 -5.92
CA ASN A 9 -2.67 -51.61 -5.50
C ASN A 9 -2.36 -52.95 -6.13
N THR A 10 -1.08 -53.16 -6.43
CA THR A 10 -0.55 -54.42 -6.85
C THR A 10 0.61 -54.78 -5.93
N THR A 11 0.59 -56.01 -5.43
CA THR A 11 1.62 -56.52 -4.52
C THR A 11 2.17 -57.82 -5.04
N TRP A 12 3.47 -57.86 -5.29
CA TRP A 12 4.20 -59.06 -5.64
C TRP A 12 4.66 -59.72 -4.36
N ASN A 13 4.17 -60.97 -4.14
CA ASN A 13 4.53 -61.74 -2.97
C ASN A 13 5.41 -62.92 -3.43
N GLU A 14 6.57 -63.06 -2.79
CA GLU A 14 7.48 -64.18 -2.96
C GLU A 14 7.55 -64.91 -1.62
N LEU A 15 7.15 -66.20 -1.65
CA LEU A 15 7.14 -67.06 -0.48
C LEU A 15 8.18 -68.14 -0.66
N ASP A 16 9.24 -68.09 0.15
CA ASP A 16 10.29 -69.08 0.24
C ASP A 16 9.94 -70.07 1.38
N PHE A 17 9.55 -71.31 1.02
CA PHE A 17 9.30 -72.35 1.98
C PHE A 17 10.53 -73.21 2.17
N SER A 18 11.42 -72.84 3.06
CA SER A 18 12.53 -73.71 3.51
C SER A 18 12.05 -74.72 4.50
N ARG A 19 11.71 -75.95 4.04
CA ARG A 19 11.43 -77.08 4.91
C ARG A 19 12.70 -77.72 5.46
N ARG A 20 12.82 -77.76 6.80
CA ARG A 20 13.97 -78.29 7.54
C ARG A 20 13.97 -79.84 7.59
N VAL A 21 13.37 -80.50 6.62
CA VAL A 21 13.35 -81.96 6.56
C VAL A 21 14.28 -82.45 5.44
N PRO A 22 15.28 -83.25 5.76
CA PRO A 22 16.23 -83.76 4.74
C PRO A 22 15.47 -84.59 3.67
N GLY A 23 15.61 -84.19 2.40
CA GLY A 23 15.04 -84.91 1.26
C GLY A 23 13.77 -84.31 0.65
N THR A 24 13.28 -83.18 1.14
CA THR A 24 12.16 -82.45 0.52
C THR A 24 12.67 -81.24 -0.25
N ALA A 25 12.21 -81.11 -1.52
CA ALA A 25 12.56 -79.96 -2.35
C ALA A 25 11.96 -78.67 -1.78
N ASN A 26 12.73 -77.56 -1.77
CA ASN A 26 12.19 -76.23 -1.49
C ASN A 26 11.20 -75.83 -2.58
N THR A 27 10.06 -75.35 -2.19
CA THR A 27 9.04 -74.87 -3.14
C THR A 27 8.93 -73.38 -2.99
N ASP A 28 9.42 -72.62 -3.95
CA ASP A 28 9.22 -71.21 -4.04
C ASP A 28 7.89 -70.94 -4.75
N ALA A 29 7.02 -70.14 -4.16
CA ALA A 29 5.80 -69.74 -4.77
C ALA A 29 5.78 -68.19 -4.89
N SER A 30 5.67 -67.65 -6.10
CA SER A 30 5.47 -66.24 -6.36
C SER A 30 4.06 -66.03 -6.88
N TYR A 31 3.35 -65.07 -6.29
CA TYR A 31 2.03 -64.70 -6.76
C TYR A 31 1.85 -63.19 -6.64
N ASN A 32 1.06 -62.64 -7.56
CA ASN A 32 0.69 -61.25 -7.57
C ASN A 32 -0.73 -61.07 -7.04
N THR A 33 -0.90 -60.14 -6.10
CA THR A 33 -2.22 -59.77 -5.56
C THR A 33 -2.57 -58.37 -6.03
N ASN A 34 -3.70 -58.24 -6.71
CA ASN A 34 -4.25 -56.95 -7.15
C ASN A 34 -5.46 -56.61 -6.30
N GLY A 35 -5.48 -55.39 -5.76
CA GLY A 35 -6.59 -54.86 -5.00
C GLY A 35 -7.13 -53.60 -5.65
N TYR A 36 -8.44 -53.50 -5.74
CA TYR A 36 -9.14 -52.29 -6.19
C TYR A 36 -10.16 -51.90 -5.10
N GLN A 37 -10.11 -50.60 -4.70
CA GLN A 37 -11.02 -50.09 -3.68
C GLN A 37 -11.67 -48.80 -4.15
N LEU A 38 -12.99 -48.74 -4.04
CA LEU A 38 -13.77 -47.53 -4.23
C LEU A 38 -14.47 -47.22 -2.90
N THR A 39 -14.15 -46.02 -2.35
CA THR A 39 -14.70 -45.57 -1.06
C THR A 39 -15.50 -44.31 -1.27
N LEU A 40 -16.77 -44.33 -0.86
CA LEU A 40 -17.63 -43.15 -0.76
C LEU A 40 -17.82 -42.80 0.71
N THR A 41 -17.35 -41.61 1.09
CA THR A 41 -17.53 -41.09 2.44
C THR A 41 -18.48 -39.90 2.40
N GLN A 42 -19.64 -40.02 3.06
CA GLN A 42 -20.62 -38.96 3.22
C GLN A 42 -20.79 -38.66 4.70
N PRO A 43 -20.29 -37.53 5.20
CA PRO A 43 -20.57 -37.12 6.57
C PRO A 43 -22.03 -36.70 6.68
N LEU A 44 -22.81 -37.40 7.51
CA LEU A 44 -24.22 -37.07 7.76
C LEU A 44 -24.37 -35.98 8.81
N PHE A 45 -23.59 -36.02 9.87
CA PHE A 45 -23.55 -35.00 10.92
C PHE A 45 -22.15 -34.88 11.49
N ARG A 46 -21.67 -33.61 11.58
CA ARG A 46 -20.41 -33.27 12.25
C ARG A 46 -20.64 -32.02 13.06
N TRP A 47 -20.57 -32.10 14.37
CA TRP A 47 -20.68 -30.99 15.29
C TRP A 47 -19.61 -29.89 14.95
N GLN A 48 -18.42 -30.31 14.60
CA GLN A 48 -17.33 -29.44 14.17
C GLN A 48 -17.74 -28.52 13.00
N ASN A 49 -18.48 -29.03 12.02
CA ASN A 49 -18.91 -28.22 10.87
C ASN A 49 -19.94 -27.15 11.28
N TYR A 50 -20.77 -27.46 12.27
CA TYR A 50 -21.74 -26.53 12.82
C TYR A 50 -21.03 -25.38 13.56
N GLU A 51 -20.07 -25.70 14.41
CA GLU A 51 -19.25 -24.72 15.11
C GLU A 51 -18.40 -23.87 14.14
N GLN A 52 -17.84 -24.51 13.11
CA GLN A 52 -17.09 -23.81 12.06
C GLN A 52 -17.97 -22.83 11.28
N TYR A 53 -19.24 -23.15 11.06
CA TYR A 53 -20.19 -22.22 10.45
C TYR A 53 -20.45 -21.01 11.37
N GLY A 54 -20.59 -21.25 12.67
CA GLY A 54 -20.68 -20.16 13.68
C GLY A 54 -19.46 -19.26 13.68
N GLN A 55 -18.26 -19.84 13.69
CA GLN A 55 -16.99 -19.12 13.57
C GLN A 55 -16.89 -18.30 12.28
N SER A 56 -17.35 -18.86 11.16
CA SER A 56 -17.34 -18.16 9.87
C SER A 56 -18.22 -16.91 9.89
N LYS A 57 -19.37 -16.94 10.54
CA LYS A 57 -20.23 -15.74 10.73
C LYS A 57 -19.51 -14.65 11.54
N LEU A 58 -18.81 -15.03 12.60
CA LEU A 58 -18.03 -14.08 13.41
C LEU A 58 -16.85 -13.52 12.63
N ALA A 59 -16.19 -14.34 11.80
CA ALA A 59 -15.13 -13.89 10.90
C ALA A 59 -15.62 -12.88 9.87
N VAL A 60 -16.84 -13.05 9.33
CA VAL A 60 -17.47 -12.06 8.44
C VAL A 60 -17.72 -10.75 9.19
N ALA A 61 -18.30 -10.79 10.39
CA ALA A 61 -18.55 -9.61 11.20
C ALA A 61 -17.24 -8.87 11.56
N GLN A 62 -16.18 -9.61 11.85
CA GLN A 62 -14.84 -9.05 12.08
C GLN A 62 -14.30 -8.36 10.80
N ALA A 63 -14.45 -9.01 9.63
CA ALA A 63 -14.01 -8.44 8.36
C ALA A 63 -14.77 -7.15 8.01
N ASP A 64 -16.08 -7.08 8.31
CA ASP A 64 -16.89 -5.87 8.11
C ASP A 64 -16.44 -4.72 9.02
N ALA A 65 -16.09 -5.02 10.27
CA ALA A 65 -15.55 -4.02 11.19
C ALA A 65 -14.18 -3.50 10.72
N LEU A 66 -13.28 -4.39 10.29
CA LEU A 66 -11.98 -4.01 9.71
C LEU A 66 -12.13 -3.19 8.43
N PHE A 67 -13.10 -3.53 7.59
CA PHE A 67 -13.40 -2.76 6.38
C PHE A 67 -13.90 -1.35 6.71
N SER A 68 -14.73 -1.21 7.73
CA SER A 68 -15.20 0.09 8.20
C SER A 68 -14.05 0.94 8.75
N GLN A 69 -13.15 0.35 9.51
CA GLN A 69 -11.92 1.00 9.98
C GLN A 69 -11.03 1.43 8.81
N ALA A 70 -10.81 0.55 7.83
CA ALA A 70 -9.99 0.87 6.65
C ALA A 70 -10.58 2.03 5.82
N LYS A 71 -11.92 2.15 5.75
CA LYS A 71 -12.58 3.31 5.12
C LYS A 71 -12.28 4.61 5.85
N GLN A 72 -12.35 4.60 7.19
CA GLN A 72 -12.04 5.79 7.99
C GLN A 72 -10.58 6.20 7.84
N ASP A 73 -9.66 5.24 7.90
CA ASP A 73 -8.24 5.46 7.66
C ASP A 73 -7.96 6.03 6.26
N LEU A 74 -8.67 5.53 5.25
CA LEU A 74 -8.53 6.05 3.89
C LEU A 74 -8.96 7.52 3.80
N ILE A 75 -10.10 7.88 4.41
CA ILE A 75 -10.59 9.27 4.44
C ILE A 75 -9.55 10.17 5.08
N LEU A 76 -8.98 9.75 6.22
CA LEU A 76 -7.96 10.52 6.92
C LEU A 76 -6.70 10.72 6.05
N ARG A 77 -6.18 9.65 5.44
CA ARG A 77 -5.00 9.72 4.56
C ARG A 77 -5.21 10.58 3.33
N VAL A 78 -6.39 10.48 2.70
CA VAL A 78 -6.72 11.32 1.53
C VAL A 78 -6.80 12.79 1.94
N SER A 79 -7.46 13.08 3.08
CA SER A 79 -7.57 14.43 3.59
C SER A 79 -6.19 15.05 3.93
N GLN A 80 -5.32 14.28 4.59
CA GLN A 80 -3.97 14.69 4.90
C GLN A 80 -3.17 14.99 3.64
N ALA A 81 -3.15 14.05 2.68
CA ALA A 81 -2.44 14.23 1.41
C ALA A 81 -2.98 15.43 0.62
N TYR A 82 -4.29 15.68 0.66
CA TYR A 82 -4.92 16.84 0.03
C TYR A 82 -4.40 18.15 0.64
N PHE A 83 -4.41 18.26 1.97
CA PHE A 83 -3.92 19.47 2.64
C PHE A 83 -2.40 19.66 2.46
N GLU A 84 -1.62 18.59 2.38
CA GLU A 84 -0.19 18.67 2.07
C GLU A 84 0.05 19.26 0.67
N VAL A 85 -0.75 18.88 -0.34
CA VAL A 85 -0.67 19.49 -1.67
C VAL A 85 -1.03 20.97 -1.63
N LEU A 86 -2.08 21.37 -0.89
CA LEU A 86 -2.45 22.78 -0.75
C LEU A 86 -1.38 23.60 -0.05
N LEU A 87 -0.74 23.04 0.98
CA LEU A 87 0.37 23.67 1.68
C LEU A 87 1.58 23.85 0.75
N ALA A 88 1.95 22.83 0.00
CA ALA A 88 3.05 22.91 -0.97
C ALA A 88 2.76 23.94 -2.08
N GLN A 89 1.50 24.06 -2.50
CA GLN A 89 1.08 25.07 -3.47
C GLN A 89 1.19 26.50 -2.91
N ALA A 90 0.80 26.71 -1.66
CA ALA A 90 0.95 28.00 -0.99
C ALA A 90 2.43 28.37 -0.78
N ASN A 91 3.27 27.39 -0.45
CA ASN A 91 4.72 27.59 -0.32
C ASN A 91 5.36 27.97 -1.66
N LEU A 92 4.96 27.34 -2.76
CA LEU A 92 5.43 27.71 -4.10
C LEU A 92 5.02 29.14 -4.45
N GLU A 93 3.76 29.52 -4.23
CA GLU A 93 3.27 30.89 -4.46
C GLU A 93 4.06 31.92 -3.64
N THR A 94 4.36 31.61 -2.38
CA THR A 94 5.20 32.45 -1.50
C THR A 94 6.63 32.58 -2.04
N SER A 95 7.26 31.47 -2.45
CA SER A 95 8.62 31.48 -3.01
C SER A 95 8.69 32.26 -4.32
N GLN A 96 7.65 32.20 -5.16
CA GLN A 96 7.56 33.01 -6.38
C GLN A 96 7.46 34.50 -6.10
N MET A 97 6.63 34.90 -5.14
CA MET A 97 6.51 36.29 -4.71
C MET A 97 7.83 36.81 -4.13
N GLN A 98 8.49 35.97 -3.31
CA GLN A 98 9.79 36.33 -2.73
C GLN A 98 10.87 36.51 -3.81
N LYS A 99 10.96 35.59 -4.78
CA LYS A 99 11.89 35.71 -5.91
C LYS A 99 11.63 37.00 -6.71
N THR A 100 10.36 37.33 -6.96
CA THR A 100 9.98 38.54 -7.67
C THR A 100 10.47 39.79 -6.93
N ALA A 101 10.23 39.89 -5.61
CA ALA A 101 10.68 41.01 -4.79
C ALA A 101 12.22 41.13 -4.74
N ILE A 102 12.94 40.00 -4.62
CA ILE A 102 14.41 39.99 -4.66
C ILE A 102 14.93 40.36 -6.05
N GLY A 103 14.23 39.96 -7.13
CA GLY A 103 14.54 40.37 -8.49
C GLY A 103 14.46 41.90 -8.68
N GLU A 104 13.43 42.54 -8.14
CA GLU A 104 13.29 43.99 -8.15
C GLU A 104 14.44 44.66 -7.39
N GLN A 105 14.87 44.11 -6.24
CA GLN A 105 16.03 44.60 -5.48
C GLN A 105 17.34 44.46 -6.27
N LEU A 106 17.52 43.34 -6.98
CA LEU A 106 18.68 43.14 -7.85
C LEU A 106 18.73 44.19 -8.98
N GLU A 107 17.61 44.46 -9.64
CA GLU A 107 17.52 45.44 -10.68
C GLU A 107 17.76 46.86 -10.13
N ALA A 108 17.32 47.15 -8.90
CA ALA A 108 17.62 48.40 -8.22
C ALA A 108 19.12 48.53 -7.90
N ALA A 109 19.76 47.44 -7.40
CA ALA A 109 21.21 47.43 -7.12
C ALA A 109 22.05 47.65 -8.38
N LYS A 110 21.69 47.03 -9.51
CA LYS A 110 22.32 47.20 -10.81
C LYS A 110 22.24 48.67 -11.26
N ARG A 111 21.07 49.30 -11.21
CA ARG A 111 20.88 50.72 -11.58
C ARG A 111 21.67 51.64 -10.67
N ASN A 112 21.70 51.40 -9.36
CA ASN A 112 22.46 52.19 -8.42
C ASN A 112 23.98 52.09 -8.67
N PHE A 113 24.47 50.93 -9.07
CA PHE A 113 25.86 50.76 -9.49
C PHE A 113 26.16 51.57 -10.77
N GLU A 114 25.28 51.49 -11.78
CA GLU A 114 25.43 52.21 -13.05
C GLU A 114 25.53 53.72 -12.86
N VAL A 115 24.78 54.30 -11.90
CA VAL A 115 24.83 55.74 -11.57
C VAL A 115 25.88 56.07 -10.51
N GLY A 116 26.65 55.07 -10.04
CA GLY A 116 27.79 55.30 -9.13
C GLY A 116 27.40 55.48 -7.66
N THR A 117 26.16 55.15 -7.25
CA THR A 117 25.66 55.25 -5.87
C THR A 117 25.76 53.94 -5.07
N ALA A 118 26.14 52.85 -5.70
CA ALA A 118 26.38 51.54 -5.06
C ALA A 118 27.69 50.93 -5.54
N THR A 119 28.18 49.93 -4.80
CA THR A 119 29.42 49.21 -5.15
C THR A 119 29.10 47.97 -6.01
N ILE A 120 30.11 47.46 -6.73
CA ILE A 120 30.00 46.22 -7.46
C ILE A 120 29.71 45.03 -6.52
N VAL A 121 30.18 45.11 -5.26
CA VAL A 121 29.92 44.07 -4.23
C VAL A 121 28.44 44.00 -3.90
N ASP A 122 27.75 45.15 -3.78
CA ASP A 122 26.31 45.20 -3.51
C ASP A 122 25.51 44.50 -4.64
N THR A 123 25.96 44.69 -5.89
CA THR A 123 25.33 44.01 -7.04
C THR A 123 25.54 42.49 -7.01
N HIS A 124 26.76 42.04 -6.68
CA HIS A 124 27.03 40.61 -6.54
C HIS A 124 26.28 39.96 -5.37
N GLU A 125 26.16 40.71 -4.25
CA GLU A 125 25.34 40.23 -3.11
C GLU A 125 23.86 40.09 -3.50
N ALA A 126 23.30 41.11 -4.18
CA ALA A 126 21.92 41.05 -4.67
C ALA A 126 21.72 39.89 -5.67
N GLN A 127 22.71 39.66 -6.56
CA GLN A 127 22.66 38.49 -7.49
C GLN A 127 22.67 37.17 -6.74
N SER A 128 23.53 37.00 -5.73
CA SER A 128 23.57 35.77 -4.93
C SER A 128 22.25 35.52 -4.22
N ARG A 129 21.60 36.56 -3.69
CA ARG A 129 20.26 36.43 -3.07
C ARG A 129 19.21 35.99 -4.08
N TYR A 130 19.25 36.54 -5.30
CA TYR A 130 18.34 36.13 -6.38
C TYR A 130 18.54 34.66 -6.79
N ASP A 131 19.79 34.21 -6.88
CA ASP A 131 20.13 32.84 -7.23
C ASP A 131 19.65 31.84 -6.12
N ILE A 132 19.77 32.24 -4.85
CA ILE A 132 19.23 31.46 -3.71
C ILE A 132 17.70 31.40 -3.80
N ALA A 133 17.02 32.52 -4.05
CA ALA A 133 15.57 32.56 -4.18
C ALA A 133 15.08 31.72 -5.36
N THR A 134 15.83 31.69 -6.47
CA THR A 134 15.56 30.85 -7.63
C THR A 134 15.67 29.37 -7.27
N SER A 135 16.69 28.97 -6.51
CA SER A 135 16.86 27.61 -6.04
C SER A 135 15.75 27.18 -5.07
N GLN A 136 15.31 28.10 -4.21
CA GLN A 136 14.18 27.85 -3.29
C GLN A 136 12.85 27.64 -4.05
N GLU A 137 12.58 28.46 -5.08
CA GLU A 137 11.40 28.26 -5.94
C GLU A 137 11.41 26.89 -6.61
N LEU A 138 12.57 26.49 -7.19
CA LEU A 138 12.71 25.19 -7.84
C LEU A 138 12.49 24.04 -6.83
N GLY A 139 13.01 24.18 -5.61
CA GLY A 139 12.77 23.23 -4.52
C GLY A 139 11.29 23.13 -4.15
N ALA A 140 10.59 24.25 -4.02
CA ALA A 140 9.15 24.29 -3.74
C ALA A 140 8.31 23.70 -4.89
N GLN A 141 8.72 23.89 -6.14
CA GLN A 141 8.08 23.30 -7.31
C GLN A 141 8.20 21.77 -7.31
N ASN A 142 9.38 21.25 -7.02
CA ASN A 142 9.61 19.82 -6.90
C ASN A 142 8.79 19.20 -5.74
N GLU A 143 8.75 19.89 -4.58
CA GLU A 143 7.96 19.43 -3.43
C GLU A 143 6.46 19.34 -3.79
N LEU A 144 5.92 20.34 -4.48
CA LEU A 144 4.53 20.32 -4.95
C LEU A 144 4.27 19.11 -5.84
N GLU A 145 5.18 18.80 -6.76
CA GLU A 145 5.01 17.65 -7.65
C GLU A 145 5.06 16.33 -6.88
N ILE A 146 5.96 16.18 -5.90
CA ILE A 146 6.03 15.02 -5.02
C ILE A 146 4.70 14.84 -4.27
N LYS A 147 4.13 15.90 -3.68
CA LYS A 147 2.85 15.83 -2.95
C LYS A 147 1.67 15.49 -3.87
N ARG A 148 1.66 16.01 -5.10
CA ARG A 148 0.66 15.63 -6.12
C ARG A 148 0.73 14.14 -6.47
N GLN A 149 1.94 13.61 -6.65
CA GLN A 149 2.12 12.18 -6.92
C GLN A 149 1.71 11.30 -5.72
N ALA A 150 1.99 11.75 -4.49
CA ALA A 150 1.53 11.05 -3.29
C ALA A 150 0.00 10.97 -3.21
N LEU A 151 -0.70 12.08 -3.50
CA LEU A 151 -2.17 12.10 -3.56
C LEU A 151 -2.70 11.17 -4.67
N ARG A 152 -2.05 11.17 -5.83
CA ARG A 152 -2.39 10.27 -6.95
C ARG A 152 -2.26 8.80 -6.57
N LEU A 153 -1.19 8.41 -5.86
CA LEU A 153 -0.98 7.03 -5.40
C LEU A 153 -2.09 6.55 -4.47
N ILE A 154 -2.60 7.42 -3.60
CA ILE A 154 -3.68 7.07 -2.66
C ILE A 154 -5.03 6.99 -3.37
N THR A 155 -5.32 7.92 -4.29
CA THR A 155 -6.64 8.06 -4.93
C THR A 155 -6.77 7.31 -6.25
N GLY A 156 -5.65 6.95 -6.89
CA GLY A 156 -5.60 6.39 -8.24
C GLY A 156 -5.99 7.39 -9.35
N LYS A 157 -6.21 8.68 -9.02
CA LYS A 157 -6.67 9.71 -9.98
C LYS A 157 -5.68 10.86 -10.05
N VAL A 158 -5.59 11.47 -11.23
CA VAL A 158 -4.84 12.72 -11.43
C VAL A 158 -5.79 13.88 -11.21
N PHE A 159 -5.40 14.81 -10.34
CA PHE A 159 -6.13 16.05 -10.11
C PHE A 159 -5.31 17.22 -10.66
N GLU A 160 -5.77 17.83 -11.75
CA GLU A 160 -5.10 18.98 -12.35
C GLU A 160 -5.35 20.26 -11.53
N ASN A 161 -6.58 20.44 -11.04
CA ASN A 161 -6.99 21.60 -10.26
C ASN A 161 -7.63 21.17 -8.94
N LEU A 162 -6.95 21.45 -7.84
CA LEU A 162 -7.51 21.28 -6.50
C LEU A 162 -8.22 22.57 -6.08
N ALA A 163 -9.37 22.43 -5.41
CA ALA A 163 -10.06 23.58 -4.85
C ALA A 163 -9.18 24.28 -3.80
N ARG A 164 -9.06 25.60 -3.90
CA ARG A 164 -8.29 26.39 -2.93
C ARG A 164 -9.04 26.44 -1.59
N LEU A 165 -8.28 26.55 -0.50
CA LEU A 165 -8.86 26.80 0.82
C LEU A 165 -9.64 28.11 0.82
N ARG A 166 -10.82 28.11 1.43
CA ARG A 166 -11.55 29.34 1.71
C ARG A 166 -10.75 30.15 2.75
N ARG A 167 -10.65 31.47 2.57
CA ARG A 167 -9.94 32.36 3.50
C ARG A 167 -10.58 32.44 4.89
N GLU A 168 -11.90 32.23 4.96
CA GLU A 168 -12.65 32.16 6.21
C GLU A 168 -13.33 30.79 6.28
N VAL A 169 -12.84 29.94 7.16
CA VAL A 169 -13.48 28.70 7.55
C VAL A 169 -13.89 28.87 9.00
N GLU A 170 -15.18 28.89 9.25
CA GLU A 170 -15.74 28.83 10.60
C GLU A 170 -15.38 27.46 11.20
N LEU A 171 -14.47 27.45 12.16
CA LEU A 171 -14.06 26.22 12.84
C LEU A 171 -15.17 25.81 13.80
N LEU A 172 -16.13 25.04 13.29
CA LEU A 172 -17.11 24.36 14.13
C LEU A 172 -16.37 23.28 14.94
N ARG A 173 -16.34 23.44 16.27
CA ARG A 173 -15.90 22.34 17.14
C ARG A 173 -16.89 21.18 16.98
N PRO A 174 -16.44 19.96 16.65
CA PRO A 174 -17.32 18.81 16.68
C PRO A 174 -17.82 18.67 18.13
N GLN A 175 -19.12 18.79 18.32
CA GLN A 175 -19.73 18.43 19.60
C GLN A 175 -19.64 16.89 19.67
N PRO A 176 -19.04 16.32 20.73
CA PRO A 176 -19.16 14.89 20.93
C PRO A 176 -20.63 14.57 21.10
N ASP A 177 -21.22 13.83 20.18
CA ASP A 177 -22.50 13.23 20.39
C ASP A 177 -22.39 12.39 21.67
N ASN A 178 -23.26 12.64 22.64
CA ASN A 178 -23.31 11.89 23.87
C ASN A 178 -23.46 10.40 23.53
N MET A 179 -22.43 9.62 23.85
CA MET A 179 -22.51 8.16 23.83
C MET A 179 -23.46 7.68 24.91
#